data_5fa1a9f16be949ea2d99995fade2d1d7
#
_entry.id   5fa1a9f16be949ea2d99995fade2d1d7
#
_cell.length_a   1.000
_cell.length_b   1.000
_cell.length_c   1.000
_cell.angle_alpha   90.00
_cell.angle_beta   90.00
_cell.angle_gamma   90.00
#
_symmetry.space_group_name_H-M   'P 1'
#
loop_
_entity.id
_entity.type
_entity.pdbx_description
1 polymer ?
#
loop_
_entity_poly.entity_id
_entity_poly.type
_entity_poly.pdbx_seq_one_letter_code
_entity_poly.pdbx_strand_id
1 'polypeptide(L)'
;MKQRLAIAMSLLGNPELLILDEPVNGLDPNGMIEIRELLLKLNQEKGITIFISSHLLQEIEKMITHLAIISHGEIKFMGSKEELNKLYQYSRVKVGINNARQYIDKIPTIYNPRLINENTMECAVGSKEEVIALNTLLVSQQAEIFELKSNTGLEDWFIELTKN
;
A
#
# COMPACT_ATOMS: atom_id res chain seq x y z
N MET A 1 -24.47 1.63 -11.71
CA MET A 1 -24.87 2.26 -12.98
C MET A 1 -24.60 3.76 -13.05
N LYS A 2 -24.87 4.58 -12.03
CA LYS A 2 -24.67 6.04 -12.08
C LYS A 2 -23.22 6.45 -12.39
N GLN A 3 -22.22 5.83 -11.76
CA GLN A 3 -20.79 6.18 -11.96
C GLN A 3 -20.31 5.88 -13.38
N ARG A 4 -20.69 4.74 -13.98
CA ARG A 4 -20.34 4.43 -15.37
C ARG A 4 -20.91 5.47 -16.34
N LEU A 5 -22.14 5.91 -16.11
CA LEU A 5 -22.77 6.97 -16.89
C LEU A 5 -22.04 8.31 -16.73
N ALA A 6 -21.67 8.68 -15.50
CA ALA A 6 -20.94 9.91 -15.23
C ALA A 6 -19.57 9.94 -15.94
N ILE A 7 -18.81 8.84 -15.88
CA ILE A 7 -17.55 8.70 -16.63
C ILE A 7 -17.79 8.79 -18.14
N ALA A 8 -18.81 8.10 -18.67
CA ALA A 8 -19.12 8.17 -20.09
C ALA A 8 -19.50 9.59 -20.54
N MET A 9 -20.25 10.33 -19.74
CA MET A 9 -20.59 11.73 -20.02
C MET A 9 -19.36 12.64 -19.99
N SER A 10 -18.43 12.43 -19.06
CA SER A 10 -17.20 13.24 -18.96
C SER A 10 -16.25 13.03 -20.14
N LEU A 11 -16.43 11.97 -20.90
CA LEU A 11 -15.62 11.67 -22.10
C LEU A 11 -16.17 12.29 -23.41
N LEU A 12 -17.39 12.85 -23.40
CA LEU A 12 -18.02 13.39 -24.60
C LEU A 12 -17.25 14.52 -25.32
N GLY A 13 -16.43 15.26 -24.55
CA GLY A 13 -15.63 16.37 -25.06
C GLY A 13 -14.21 15.98 -25.52
N ASN A 14 -13.88 14.69 -25.58
CA ASN A 14 -12.51 14.20 -25.80
C ASN A 14 -11.48 14.92 -24.89
N PRO A 15 -11.61 14.83 -23.56
CA PRO A 15 -10.78 15.57 -22.64
C PRO A 15 -9.33 15.04 -22.64
N GLU A 16 -8.36 15.92 -22.42
CA GLU A 16 -6.97 15.56 -22.16
C GLU A 16 -6.74 15.22 -20.66
N LEU A 17 -7.61 15.75 -19.79
CA LEU A 17 -7.58 15.53 -18.34
C LEU A 17 -8.97 15.12 -17.86
N LEU A 18 -9.02 14.04 -17.08
CA LEU A 18 -10.21 13.54 -16.42
C LEU A 18 -10.02 13.59 -14.89
N ILE A 19 -10.90 14.33 -14.21
CA ILE A 19 -10.89 14.42 -12.74
C ILE A 19 -12.06 13.63 -12.19
N LEU A 20 -11.77 12.63 -11.36
CA LEU A 20 -12.75 11.71 -10.82
C LEU A 20 -12.68 11.69 -9.27
N ASP A 21 -13.80 11.99 -8.64
CA ASP A 21 -13.95 11.90 -7.21
C ASP A 21 -14.58 10.55 -6.85
N GLU A 22 -13.83 9.73 -6.11
CA GLU A 22 -14.23 8.40 -5.63
C GLU A 22 -14.87 7.50 -6.71
N PRO A 23 -14.24 7.28 -7.89
CA PRO A 23 -14.90 6.64 -9.04
C PRO A 23 -15.26 5.16 -8.82
N VAL A 24 -14.64 4.49 -7.87
CA VAL A 24 -14.90 3.07 -7.55
C VAL A 24 -15.73 2.87 -6.28
N ASN A 25 -16.08 3.96 -5.59
CA ASN A 25 -16.83 3.87 -4.33
C ASN A 25 -18.24 3.33 -4.56
N GLY A 26 -18.68 2.39 -3.70
CA GLY A 26 -20.02 1.78 -3.75
C GLY A 26 -20.25 0.83 -4.93
N LEU A 27 -19.20 0.42 -5.64
CA LEU A 27 -19.27 -0.65 -6.63
C LEU A 27 -19.01 -2.01 -5.98
N ASP A 28 -19.57 -3.05 -6.57
CA ASP A 28 -19.18 -4.41 -6.26
C ASP A 28 -17.76 -4.72 -6.80
N PRO A 29 -17.10 -5.80 -6.36
CA PRO A 29 -15.74 -6.12 -6.78
C PRO A 29 -15.55 -6.20 -8.29
N ASN A 30 -16.52 -6.74 -9.02
CA ASN A 30 -16.46 -6.82 -10.48
C ASN A 30 -16.57 -5.42 -11.12
N GLY A 31 -17.46 -4.58 -10.60
CA GLY A 31 -17.59 -3.20 -11.04
C GLY A 31 -16.33 -2.35 -10.80
N MET A 32 -15.64 -2.59 -9.69
CA MET A 32 -14.33 -1.93 -9.42
C MET A 32 -13.27 -2.35 -10.44
N ILE A 33 -13.21 -3.64 -10.77
CA ILE A 33 -12.29 -4.17 -11.79
C ILE A 33 -12.58 -3.53 -13.16
N GLU A 34 -13.83 -3.51 -13.58
CA GLU A 34 -14.22 -2.95 -14.88
C GLU A 34 -13.91 -1.44 -15.00
N ILE A 35 -14.18 -0.66 -13.96
CA ILE A 35 -13.83 0.77 -13.96
C ILE A 35 -12.31 0.96 -13.99
N ARG A 36 -11.55 0.19 -13.21
CA ARG A 36 -10.10 0.24 -13.23
C ARG A 36 -9.53 -0.04 -14.63
N GLU A 37 -9.98 -1.13 -15.27
CA GLU A 37 -9.53 -1.49 -16.61
C GLU A 37 -9.90 -0.42 -17.64
N LEU A 38 -11.10 0.16 -17.55
CA LEU A 38 -11.53 1.28 -18.39
C LEU A 38 -10.58 2.48 -18.23
N LEU A 39 -10.27 2.90 -16.99
CA LEU A 39 -9.41 4.04 -16.75
C LEU A 39 -7.97 3.80 -17.24
N LEU A 40 -7.42 2.61 -16.98
CA LEU A 40 -6.10 2.23 -17.53
C LEU A 40 -6.09 2.27 -19.06
N LYS A 41 -7.10 1.75 -19.69
CA LYS A 41 -7.24 1.77 -21.16
C LYS A 41 -7.35 3.19 -21.72
N LEU A 42 -8.14 4.07 -21.10
CA LEU A 42 -8.24 5.48 -21.49
C LEU A 42 -6.90 6.20 -21.38
N ASN A 43 -6.13 5.95 -20.33
CA ASN A 43 -4.80 6.53 -20.20
C ASN A 43 -3.83 5.97 -21.25
N GLN A 44 -3.73 4.64 -21.40
CA GLN A 44 -2.76 3.98 -22.28
C GLN A 44 -3.04 4.19 -23.77
N GLU A 45 -4.31 4.05 -24.19
CA GLU A 45 -4.68 4.10 -25.60
C GLU A 45 -5.06 5.51 -26.11
N LYS A 46 -5.58 6.36 -25.22
CA LYS A 46 -6.03 7.71 -25.57
C LYS A 46 -5.12 8.82 -25.05
N GLY A 47 -4.14 8.50 -24.21
CA GLY A 47 -3.23 9.48 -23.60
C GLY A 47 -3.92 10.43 -22.61
N ILE A 48 -5.12 10.09 -22.11
CA ILE A 48 -5.86 10.93 -21.18
C ILE A 48 -5.15 10.89 -19.81
N THR A 49 -4.82 12.05 -19.28
CA THR A 49 -4.36 12.16 -17.89
C THR A 49 -5.56 11.98 -16.96
N ILE A 50 -5.42 11.10 -15.96
CA ILE A 50 -6.50 10.80 -15.02
C ILE A 50 -6.09 11.17 -13.62
N PHE A 51 -6.82 12.07 -12.98
CA PHE A 51 -6.67 12.45 -11.58
C PHE A 51 -7.83 11.87 -10.77
N ILE A 52 -7.50 11.10 -9.72
CA ILE A 52 -8.47 10.35 -8.92
C ILE A 52 -8.30 10.69 -7.45
N SER A 53 -9.40 11.01 -6.75
CA SER A 53 -9.45 10.91 -5.29
C SER A 53 -9.98 9.54 -4.89
N SER A 54 -9.45 8.95 -3.83
CA SER A 54 -10.01 7.73 -3.25
C SER A 54 -9.49 7.47 -1.83
N HIS A 55 -10.31 6.81 -1.03
CA HIS A 55 -9.94 6.24 0.26
C HIS A 55 -9.70 4.71 0.17
N LEU A 56 -9.98 4.08 -0.97
CA LEU A 56 -9.77 2.65 -1.22
C LEU A 56 -8.34 2.41 -1.73
N LEU A 57 -7.37 2.52 -0.82
CA LEU A 57 -5.93 2.54 -1.15
C LEU A 57 -5.47 1.32 -1.94
N GLN A 58 -5.95 0.11 -1.60
CA GLN A 58 -5.59 -1.13 -2.28
C GLN A 58 -6.05 -1.17 -3.76
N GLU A 59 -7.18 -0.55 -4.08
CA GLU A 59 -7.67 -0.48 -5.46
C GLU A 59 -6.94 0.59 -6.26
N ILE A 60 -6.71 1.76 -5.66
CA ILE A 60 -5.94 2.85 -6.28
C ILE A 60 -4.51 2.42 -6.58
N GLU A 61 -3.88 1.71 -5.67
CA GLU A 61 -2.49 1.24 -5.81
C GLU A 61 -2.24 0.45 -7.10
N LYS A 62 -3.26 -0.23 -7.61
CA LYS A 62 -3.17 -1.06 -8.83
C LYS A 62 -3.15 -0.24 -10.13
N MET A 63 -3.50 1.06 -10.07
CA MET A 63 -3.66 1.87 -11.28
C MET A 63 -2.83 3.16 -11.31
N ILE A 64 -2.38 3.65 -10.17
CA ILE A 64 -1.66 4.92 -10.09
C ILE A 64 -0.19 4.81 -10.47
N THR A 65 0.33 5.87 -11.08
CA THR A 65 1.77 6.10 -11.31
C THR A 65 2.33 7.14 -10.34
N HIS A 66 1.54 8.15 -10.00
CA HIS A 66 1.87 9.25 -9.09
C HIS A 66 0.77 9.40 -8.04
N LEU A 67 1.11 9.94 -6.88
CA LEU A 67 0.15 10.17 -5.82
C LEU A 67 0.54 11.37 -4.95
N ALA A 68 -0.47 11.96 -4.33
CA ALA A 68 -0.31 12.87 -3.20
C ALA A 68 -1.06 12.29 -2.00
N ILE A 69 -0.39 12.21 -0.85
CA ILE A 69 -0.99 11.80 0.42
C ILE A 69 -1.27 13.07 1.23
N ILE A 70 -2.54 13.28 1.57
CA ILE A 70 -3.00 14.45 2.31
C ILE A 70 -3.50 14.00 3.68
N SER A 71 -3.06 14.67 4.73
CA SER A 71 -3.52 14.45 6.09
C SER A 71 -3.59 15.79 6.84
N HIS A 72 -4.71 16.03 7.54
CA HIS A 72 -4.96 17.27 8.30
C HIS A 72 -4.77 18.57 7.47
N GLY A 73 -5.11 18.53 6.19
CA GLY A 73 -4.98 19.67 5.28
C GLY A 73 -3.57 19.93 4.76
N GLU A 74 -2.60 19.05 5.06
CA GLU A 74 -1.22 19.14 4.61
C GLU A 74 -0.87 18.00 3.68
N ILE A 75 -0.04 18.28 2.66
CA ILE A 75 0.54 17.26 1.80
C ILE A 75 1.69 16.59 2.57
N LYS A 76 1.53 15.33 2.92
CA LYS A 76 2.56 14.52 3.59
C LYS A 76 3.56 13.88 2.62
N PHE A 77 3.10 13.58 1.41
CA PHE A 77 3.94 13.08 0.31
C PHE A 77 3.33 13.50 -1.02
N MET A 78 4.16 13.80 -2.00
CA MET A 78 3.78 13.98 -3.40
C MET A 78 4.92 13.51 -4.30
N GLY A 79 4.64 12.55 -5.18
CA GLY A 79 5.64 11.97 -6.06
C GLY A 79 5.15 10.72 -6.78
N SER A 80 6.05 10.00 -7.40
CA SER A 80 5.74 8.72 -8.04
C SER A 80 5.54 7.61 -7.00
N LYS A 81 4.76 6.59 -7.38
CA LYS A 81 4.61 5.37 -6.58
C LYS A 81 5.98 4.69 -6.34
N GLU A 82 6.87 4.76 -7.33
CA GLU A 82 8.22 4.18 -7.24
C GLU A 82 9.09 4.89 -6.22
N GLU A 83 9.01 6.22 -6.13
CA GLU A 83 9.72 7.00 -5.11
C GLU A 83 9.21 6.66 -3.71
N LEU A 84 7.88 6.59 -3.53
CA LEU A 84 7.30 6.20 -2.26
C LEU A 84 7.71 4.77 -1.87
N ASN A 85 7.69 3.84 -2.82
CA ASN A 85 8.12 2.46 -2.61
C ASN A 85 9.59 2.39 -2.14
N LYS A 86 10.50 3.13 -2.78
CA LYS A 86 11.91 3.17 -2.38
C LYS A 86 12.12 3.68 -0.95
N LEU A 87 11.28 4.62 -0.51
CA LEU A 87 11.37 5.18 0.85
C LEU A 87 10.88 4.20 1.94
N TYR A 88 9.90 3.35 1.62
CA TYR A 88 9.18 2.56 2.63
C TYR A 88 9.22 1.05 2.41
N GLN A 89 9.81 0.55 1.32
CA GLN A 89 9.75 -0.85 0.86
C GLN A 89 10.11 -1.88 1.93
N TYR A 90 11.02 -1.55 2.84
CA TYR A 90 11.50 -2.44 3.89
C TYR A 90 11.42 -1.81 5.28
N SER A 91 10.54 -0.82 5.46
CA SER A 91 10.47 -0.11 6.74
C SER A 91 10.10 -1.03 7.90
N ARG A 92 9.22 -2.02 7.66
CA ARG A 92 8.77 -2.97 8.68
C ARG A 92 8.39 -4.33 8.09
N VAL A 93 8.63 -5.38 8.89
CA VAL A 93 8.21 -6.76 8.60
C VAL A 93 7.35 -7.26 9.75
N LYS A 94 6.15 -7.73 9.42
CA LYS A 94 5.31 -8.50 10.35
C LYS A 94 5.74 -9.95 10.32
N VAL A 95 5.99 -10.51 11.49
CA VAL A 95 6.37 -11.91 11.69
C VAL A 95 5.28 -12.59 12.50
N GLY A 96 4.55 -13.51 11.86
CA GLY A 96 3.63 -14.44 12.51
C GLY A 96 4.42 -15.63 13.05
N ILE A 97 4.42 -15.83 14.34
CA ILE A 97 5.24 -16.81 15.04
C ILE A 97 4.50 -17.28 16.31
N ASN A 98 4.48 -18.57 16.55
CA ASN A 98 3.88 -19.08 17.78
C ASN A 98 4.61 -18.54 19.01
N ASN A 99 3.83 -17.93 19.94
CA ASN A 99 4.35 -17.34 21.16
C ASN A 99 5.45 -16.27 20.92
N ALA A 100 5.12 -15.24 20.12
CA ALA A 100 6.04 -14.17 19.71
C ALA A 100 6.77 -13.51 20.90
N ARG A 101 6.11 -13.44 22.07
CA ARG A 101 6.67 -12.80 23.27
C ARG A 101 7.99 -13.41 23.73
N GLN A 102 8.18 -14.73 23.59
CA GLN A 102 9.41 -15.41 24.01
C GLN A 102 10.64 -15.10 23.14
N TYR A 103 10.42 -14.53 21.95
CA TYR A 103 11.47 -14.21 20.99
C TYR A 103 11.83 -12.73 20.98
N ILE A 104 10.99 -11.85 21.54
CA ILE A 104 11.18 -10.40 21.43
C ILE A 104 12.52 -9.94 22.02
N ASP A 105 12.90 -10.50 23.18
CA ASP A 105 14.16 -10.17 23.86
C ASP A 105 15.38 -10.83 23.21
N LYS A 106 15.17 -11.77 22.30
CA LYS A 106 16.22 -12.48 21.57
C LYS A 106 16.57 -11.85 20.23
N ILE A 107 15.73 -10.91 19.78
CA ILE A 107 15.96 -10.18 18.54
C ILE A 107 16.85 -8.96 18.84
N PRO A 108 17.93 -8.74 18.08
CA PRO A 108 18.76 -7.56 18.24
C PRO A 108 17.96 -6.26 18.19
N THR A 109 18.30 -5.31 19.06
CA THR A 109 17.61 -4.03 19.19
C THR A 109 17.62 -3.18 17.91
N ILE A 110 18.55 -3.44 17.00
CA ILE A 110 18.62 -2.80 15.69
C ILE A 110 17.32 -3.02 14.87
N TYR A 111 16.66 -4.17 15.05
CA TYR A 111 15.38 -4.46 14.40
C TYR A 111 14.17 -3.84 15.10
N ASN A 112 14.37 -3.13 16.22
CA ASN A 112 13.31 -2.47 17.00
C ASN A 112 12.04 -3.33 17.12
N PRO A 113 12.14 -4.57 17.65
CA PRO A 113 11.03 -5.52 17.66
C PRO A 113 9.90 -5.00 18.56
N ARG A 114 8.66 -5.11 18.07
CA ARG A 114 7.45 -4.71 18.78
C ARG A 114 6.45 -5.85 18.76
N LEU A 115 5.89 -6.19 19.92
CA LEU A 115 4.81 -7.16 20.01
C LEU A 115 3.51 -6.50 19.55
N ILE A 116 2.82 -7.10 18.58
CA ILE A 116 1.49 -6.67 18.13
C ILE A 116 0.43 -7.45 18.90
N ASN A 117 0.60 -8.76 19.00
CA ASN A 117 -0.23 -9.66 19.80
C ASN A 117 0.59 -10.91 20.19
N GLU A 118 -0.05 -11.91 20.81
CA GLU A 118 0.63 -13.12 21.31
C GLU A 118 1.41 -13.88 20.24
N ASN A 119 0.95 -13.85 18.99
CA ASN A 119 1.51 -14.61 17.87
C ASN A 119 2.04 -13.74 16.72
N THR A 120 2.14 -12.42 16.93
CA THR A 120 2.61 -11.50 15.90
C THR A 120 3.52 -10.45 16.49
N MET A 121 4.66 -10.28 15.89
CA MET A 121 5.56 -9.16 16.15
C MET A 121 5.88 -8.40 14.88
N GLU A 122 6.36 -7.18 15.03
CA GLU A 122 6.81 -6.31 13.96
C GLU A 122 8.26 -5.91 14.20
N CYS A 123 9.08 -5.99 13.15
CA CYS A 123 10.49 -5.62 13.18
C CYS A 123 10.79 -4.55 12.15
N ALA A 124 11.64 -3.59 12.48
CA ALA A 124 12.17 -2.63 11.51
C ALA A 124 13.27 -3.29 10.70
N VAL A 125 13.25 -3.09 9.38
CA VAL A 125 14.26 -3.60 8.44
C VAL A 125 14.51 -2.56 7.36
N GLY A 126 15.73 -2.45 6.87
CA GLY A 126 16.13 -1.47 5.86
C GLY A 126 16.34 -2.07 4.47
N SER A 127 16.38 -3.40 4.36
CA SER A 127 16.66 -4.08 3.09
C SER A 127 16.14 -5.51 3.06
N LYS A 128 16.13 -6.10 1.86
CA LYS A 128 15.80 -7.52 1.67
C LYS A 128 16.76 -8.45 2.40
N GLU A 129 18.02 -8.08 2.43
CA GLU A 129 19.09 -8.83 3.11
C GLU A 129 18.84 -8.88 4.62
N GLU A 130 18.37 -7.79 5.20
CA GLU A 130 17.99 -7.74 6.62
C GLU A 130 16.76 -8.58 6.91
N VAL A 131 15.78 -8.65 6.00
CA VAL A 131 14.64 -9.58 6.13
C VAL A 131 15.13 -11.03 6.16
N ILE A 132 16.05 -11.38 5.27
CA ILE A 132 16.65 -12.73 5.21
C ILE A 132 17.43 -13.02 6.51
N ALA A 133 18.22 -12.06 6.98
CA ALA A 133 19.00 -12.21 8.22
C ALA A 133 18.09 -12.40 9.44
N LEU A 134 17.02 -11.61 9.55
CA LEU A 134 16.01 -11.74 10.60
C LEU A 134 15.33 -13.12 10.57
N ASN A 135 14.92 -13.58 9.38
CA ASN A 135 14.33 -14.90 9.21
C ASN A 135 15.30 -16.01 9.63
N THR A 136 16.56 -15.96 9.19
CA THR A 136 17.60 -16.93 9.54
C THR A 136 17.84 -16.95 11.05
N LEU A 137 17.89 -15.78 11.69
CA LEU A 137 18.04 -15.66 13.15
C LEU A 137 16.89 -16.37 13.89
N LEU A 138 15.64 -16.10 13.50
CA LEU A 138 14.47 -16.69 14.13
C LEU A 138 14.41 -18.21 13.95
N VAL A 139 14.70 -18.70 12.73
CA VAL A 139 14.78 -20.15 12.44
C VAL A 139 15.89 -20.80 13.26
N SER A 140 17.06 -20.16 13.43
CA SER A 140 18.14 -20.69 14.27
C SER A 140 17.76 -20.85 15.75
N GLN A 141 16.79 -20.07 16.21
CA GLN A 141 16.20 -20.15 17.53
C GLN A 141 15.03 -21.14 17.64
N GLN A 142 14.82 -21.95 16.61
CA GLN A 142 13.72 -22.92 16.51
C GLN A 142 12.33 -22.26 16.55
N ALA A 143 12.22 -21.06 16.03
CA ALA A 143 10.99 -20.32 15.96
C ALA A 143 10.06 -20.92 14.89
N GLU A 144 8.81 -21.21 15.25
CA GLU A 144 7.79 -21.70 14.35
C GLU A 144 7.12 -20.51 13.63
N ILE A 145 7.76 -20.07 12.53
CA ILE A 145 7.26 -18.96 11.72
C ILE A 145 6.21 -19.50 10.75
N PHE A 146 5.01 -18.92 10.80
CA PHE A 146 3.92 -19.24 9.86
C PHE A 146 3.60 -18.10 8.89
N GLU A 147 4.08 -16.88 9.17
CA GLU A 147 3.93 -15.73 8.28
C GLU A 147 5.15 -14.81 8.36
N LEU A 148 5.61 -14.33 7.22
CA LEU A 148 6.59 -13.25 7.13
C LEU A 148 6.14 -12.29 6.03
N LYS A 149 5.62 -11.12 6.43
CA LYS A 149 5.04 -10.15 5.52
C LYS A 149 5.72 -8.79 5.66
N SER A 150 6.34 -8.33 4.58
CA SER A 150 6.83 -6.95 4.49
C SER A 150 5.65 -5.99 4.31
N ASN A 151 5.68 -4.87 5.01
CA ASN A 151 4.75 -3.78 4.77
C ASN A 151 5.18 -3.07 3.48
N THR A 152 4.51 -3.40 2.37
CA THR A 152 4.90 -2.94 1.02
C THR A 152 3.76 -2.28 0.26
N GLY A 153 2.62 -2.07 0.90
CA GLY A 153 1.43 -1.51 0.27
C GLY A 153 1.20 -0.04 0.59
N LEU A 154 0.49 0.64 -0.29
CA LEU A 154 0.10 2.04 -0.12
C LEU A 154 -0.65 2.29 1.20
N GLU A 155 -1.43 1.31 1.68
CA GLU A 155 -2.15 1.39 2.95
C GLU A 155 -1.19 1.48 4.16
N ASP A 156 -0.14 0.66 4.17
CA ASP A 156 0.86 0.67 5.24
C ASP A 156 1.63 2.00 5.25
N TRP A 157 1.99 2.53 4.08
CA TRP A 157 2.68 3.81 3.93
C TRP A 157 1.79 4.99 4.33
N PHE A 158 0.52 4.94 3.95
CA PHE A 158 -0.46 5.95 4.36
C PHE A 158 -0.58 6.03 5.88
N ILE A 159 -0.70 4.89 6.56
CA ILE A 159 -0.76 4.82 8.02
C ILE A 159 0.53 5.40 8.64
N GLU A 160 1.69 5.10 8.08
CA GLU A 160 2.97 5.58 8.62
C GLU A 160 3.14 7.10 8.46
N LEU A 161 2.78 7.64 7.30
CA LEU A 161 2.86 9.07 6.99
C LEU A 161 1.82 9.91 7.73
N THR A 162 0.71 9.32 8.14
CA THR A 162 -0.40 10.02 8.80
C THR A 162 -0.44 9.82 10.32
N LYS A 163 0.43 8.96 10.88
CA LYS A 163 0.64 8.89 12.32
C LYS A 163 1.25 10.19 12.83
N ASN A 164 0.55 10.85 13.75
CA ASN A 164 1.07 11.99 14.51
C ASN A 164 2.05 11.53 15.58
#